data_2acb959be71942cde05367899fc0fce1
#
_entry.id   2acb959be71942cde05367899fc0fce1
#
_cell.length_a   1.000
_cell.length_b   1.000
_cell.length_c   1.000
_cell.angle_alpha   90.00
_cell.angle_beta   90.00
_cell.angle_gamma   90.00
#
_symmetry.space_group_name_H-M   'P 1'
#
loop_
_entity.id
_entity.type
_entity.pdbx_description
1 polymer ?
#
loop_
_entity_poly.entity_id
_entity_poly.type
_entity_poly.pdbx_seq_one_letter_code
_entity_poly.pdbx_strand_id
1 'polypeptide(L)'
;MAQEQSYPTIWKVSDNLWEIIKTLLEEFDPPASTGRPRHDRRPIFNAIIHRLRTGCQWNQLPKEFGDDSKIHRVFQHWVKLDFFEKIWAALLTECEELEQVQWKWQAADGWLGKARMGGDKIGPNPTDRAKNGTKKSLLTDGVGGPLSIVIAPANVNDHKLLEQTLNSIVVERPRPTSANPQHLCLDKGYDNQMSRQIVKKHRYRDHIRRIGEEKIDEQGQNKHPARRYVVERTLAWLSKCRGLLIRYEKKSENYLAQLQLACALLWYRRLIRAVGSIT
;
A
#
# COMPACT_ATOMS: atom_id res chain seq x y z
N MET A 1 15.58 -9.54 23.29
CA MET A 1 14.43 -9.29 22.40
C MET A 1 13.87 -7.92 22.78
N ALA A 2 14.14 -6.88 21.99
CA ALA A 2 13.57 -5.55 22.21
C ALA A 2 12.05 -5.64 22.04
N GLN A 3 11.29 -5.24 23.04
CA GLN A 3 9.85 -5.10 22.94
C GLN A 3 9.55 -4.10 21.82
N GLU A 4 8.93 -4.57 20.74
CA GLU A 4 8.42 -3.73 19.66
C GLU A 4 7.35 -2.80 20.28
N GLN A 5 7.72 -1.55 20.56
CA GLN A 5 6.75 -0.57 21.05
C GLN A 5 5.60 -0.47 20.06
N SER A 6 4.43 -0.93 20.47
CA SER A 6 3.21 -0.89 19.68
C SER A 6 2.71 0.55 19.59
N TYR A 7 2.96 1.21 18.47
CA TYR A 7 2.40 2.55 18.24
C TYR A 7 0.88 2.48 18.08
N PRO A 8 0.16 3.47 18.63
CA PRO A 8 -1.29 3.49 18.55
C PRO A 8 -1.79 3.53 17.10
N THR A 9 -2.95 2.94 16.88
CA THR A 9 -3.63 3.00 15.58
C THR A 9 -4.03 4.43 15.27
N ILE A 10 -3.71 4.91 14.06
CA ILE A 10 -4.08 6.25 13.61
C ILE A 10 -5.58 6.26 13.30
N TRP A 11 -6.36 7.00 14.07
CA TRP A 11 -7.79 7.22 13.91
C TRP A 11 -8.10 8.64 13.41
N LYS A 12 -7.26 9.59 13.76
CA LYS A 12 -7.37 11.00 13.39
C LYS A 12 -6.02 11.50 12.90
N VAL A 13 -6.06 12.50 12.06
CA VAL A 13 -4.88 13.19 11.56
C VAL A 13 -4.30 14.02 12.69
N SER A 14 -3.02 13.78 13.04
CA SER A 14 -2.24 14.63 13.94
C SER A 14 -1.89 15.97 13.26
N ASP A 15 -1.41 16.94 14.02
CA ASP A 15 -1.03 18.22 13.45
C ASP A 15 0.11 18.08 12.44
N ASN A 16 1.14 17.31 12.76
CA ASN A 16 2.26 17.05 11.84
C ASN A 16 1.81 16.40 10.51
N LEU A 17 0.93 15.39 10.58
CA LEU A 17 0.38 14.79 9.35
C LEU A 17 -0.51 15.78 8.59
N TRP A 18 -1.22 16.63 9.31
CA TRP A 18 -2.09 17.63 8.69
C TRP A 18 -1.30 18.68 7.93
N GLU A 19 -0.16 19.14 8.41
CA GLU A 19 0.69 20.10 7.69
C GLU A 19 1.18 19.52 6.35
N ILE A 20 1.60 18.24 6.31
CA ILE A 20 1.97 17.56 5.07
C ILE A 20 0.77 17.50 4.11
N ILE A 21 -0.40 17.06 4.61
CA ILE A 21 -1.62 16.96 3.80
C ILE A 21 -2.07 18.34 3.30
N LYS A 22 -1.97 19.37 4.14
CA LYS A 22 -2.37 20.75 3.81
C LYS A 22 -1.51 21.31 2.69
N THR A 23 -0.19 21.15 2.74
CA THR A 23 0.73 21.55 1.67
C THR A 23 0.35 20.89 0.35
N LEU A 24 0.07 19.60 0.35
CA LEU A 24 -0.39 18.89 -0.85
C LEU A 24 -1.78 19.37 -1.32
N LEU A 25 -2.69 19.73 -0.40
CA LEU A 25 -3.99 20.31 -0.77
C LEU A 25 -3.84 21.70 -1.42
N GLU A 26 -2.92 22.51 -0.95
CA GLU A 26 -2.64 23.83 -1.55
C GLU A 26 -2.08 23.68 -2.97
N GLU A 27 -1.30 22.64 -3.23
CA GLU A 27 -0.72 22.35 -4.54
C GLU A 27 -1.74 21.72 -5.52
N PHE A 28 -2.44 20.66 -5.10
CA PHE A 28 -3.23 19.80 -6.00
C PHE A 28 -4.75 20.04 -5.95
N ASP A 29 -5.26 20.67 -4.90
CA ASP A 29 -6.68 21.04 -4.73
C ASP A 29 -6.79 22.43 -4.07
N PRO A 30 -6.18 23.48 -4.67
CA PRO A 30 -6.21 24.83 -4.10
C PRO A 30 -7.65 25.35 -3.95
N PRO A 31 -7.93 26.26 -2.99
CA PRO A 31 -9.23 26.88 -2.88
C PRO A 31 -9.52 27.71 -4.13
N ALA A 32 -10.80 27.74 -4.53
CA ALA A 32 -11.21 28.62 -5.63
C ALA A 32 -11.02 30.09 -5.21
N SER A 33 -10.58 30.92 -6.16
CA SER A 33 -10.36 32.36 -5.93
C SER A 33 -11.66 33.16 -5.68
N THR A 34 -12.82 32.61 -6.08
CA THR A 34 -14.13 33.23 -5.92
C THR A 34 -15.17 32.22 -5.46
N GLY A 35 -16.24 32.67 -4.86
CA GLY A 35 -17.37 31.85 -4.42
C GLY A 35 -17.34 31.55 -2.92
N ARG A 36 -18.21 30.64 -2.49
CA ARG A 36 -18.32 30.26 -1.06
C ARG A 36 -17.03 29.59 -0.57
N PRO A 37 -16.46 30.02 0.58
CA PRO A 37 -15.29 29.39 1.17
C PRO A 37 -15.46 27.88 1.32
N ARG A 38 -14.42 27.12 1.02
CA ARG A 38 -14.44 25.69 1.22
C ARG A 38 -14.51 25.38 2.72
N HIS A 39 -15.21 24.31 3.04
CA HIS A 39 -15.21 23.79 4.40
C HIS A 39 -13.82 23.25 4.77
N ASP A 40 -13.52 23.24 6.07
CA ASP A 40 -12.35 22.60 6.60
C ASP A 40 -12.23 21.15 6.07
N ARG A 41 -11.06 20.81 5.57
CA ARG A 41 -10.77 19.52 4.95
C ARG A 41 -10.32 18.48 5.96
N ARG A 42 -9.84 18.90 7.12
CA ARG A 42 -9.31 17.99 8.14
C ARG A 42 -10.39 17.06 8.72
N PRO A 43 -11.59 17.52 9.09
CA PRO A 43 -12.69 16.64 9.50
C PRO A 43 -13.09 15.63 8.42
N ILE A 44 -13.09 16.07 7.14
CA ILE A 44 -13.39 15.19 6.01
C ILE A 44 -12.34 14.08 5.90
N PHE A 45 -11.06 14.42 6.04
CA PHE A 45 -9.97 13.44 6.01
C PHE A 45 -10.09 12.45 7.19
N ASN A 46 -10.42 12.94 8.39
CA ASN A 46 -10.68 12.10 9.55
C ASN A 46 -11.85 11.12 9.32
N ALA A 47 -12.92 11.55 8.66
CA ALA A 47 -14.05 10.68 8.28
C ALA A 47 -13.61 9.58 7.31
N ILE A 48 -12.74 9.88 6.35
CA ILE A 48 -12.20 8.89 5.41
C ILE A 48 -11.33 7.87 6.14
N ILE A 49 -10.48 8.30 7.08
CA ILE A 49 -9.70 7.37 7.94
C ILE A 49 -10.64 6.53 8.80
N HIS A 50 -11.68 7.13 9.41
CA HIS A 50 -12.66 6.40 10.21
C HIS A 50 -13.32 5.29 9.38
N ARG A 51 -13.78 5.62 8.16
CA ARG A 51 -14.35 4.65 7.24
C ARG A 51 -13.36 3.55 6.85
N LEU A 52 -12.12 3.92 6.52
CA LEU A 52 -11.06 2.95 6.22
C LEU A 52 -10.86 1.95 7.38
N ARG A 53 -10.86 2.44 8.62
CA ARG A 53 -10.65 1.63 9.82
C ARG A 53 -11.84 0.76 10.18
N THR A 54 -13.05 1.31 10.13
CA THR A 54 -14.28 0.61 10.56
C THR A 54 -14.91 -0.22 9.44
N GLY A 55 -14.72 0.18 8.17
CA GLY A 55 -15.42 -0.41 7.03
C GLY A 55 -16.90 -0.06 6.97
N CYS A 56 -17.37 0.97 7.69
CA CYS A 56 -18.75 1.42 7.66
C CYS A 56 -19.16 1.90 6.26
N GLN A 57 -20.45 1.90 5.97
CA GLN A 57 -20.98 2.51 4.76
C GLN A 57 -20.83 4.04 4.83
N TRP A 58 -20.78 4.72 3.69
CA TRP A 58 -20.66 6.17 3.63
C TRP A 58 -21.79 6.88 4.39
N ASN A 59 -23.01 6.41 4.22
CA ASN A 59 -24.20 6.94 4.91
C ASN A 59 -24.31 6.54 6.40
N GLN A 60 -23.36 5.76 6.91
CA GLN A 60 -23.25 5.37 8.31
C GLN A 60 -22.05 6.03 9.01
N LEU A 61 -21.45 7.04 8.36
CA LEU A 61 -20.43 7.85 9.00
C LEU A 61 -21.04 8.61 10.21
N PRO A 62 -20.34 8.68 11.36
CA PRO A 62 -20.76 9.51 12.48
C PRO A 62 -21.03 10.96 12.05
N LYS A 63 -22.15 11.53 12.51
CA LYS A 63 -22.56 12.89 12.15
C LYS A 63 -21.61 13.99 12.63
N GLU A 64 -20.76 13.67 13.59
CA GLU A 64 -19.69 14.58 14.03
C GLU A 64 -18.71 14.97 12.92
N PHE A 65 -18.58 14.15 11.86
CA PHE A 65 -17.75 14.47 10.69
C PHE A 65 -18.46 15.37 9.67
N GLY A 66 -19.79 15.58 9.83
CA GLY A 66 -20.61 16.37 8.92
C GLY A 66 -21.43 15.53 7.95
N ASP A 67 -21.80 16.12 6.82
CA ASP A 67 -22.64 15.50 5.79
C ASP A 67 -21.89 14.43 5.01
N ASP A 68 -22.38 13.20 5.07
CA ASP A 68 -21.78 12.01 4.46
C ASP A 68 -21.71 12.08 2.93
N SER A 69 -22.73 12.63 2.29
CA SER A 69 -22.76 12.80 0.84
C SER A 69 -21.70 13.79 0.37
N LYS A 70 -21.45 14.83 1.16
CA LYS A 70 -20.38 15.78 0.91
C LYS A 70 -19.00 15.15 1.10
N ILE A 71 -18.80 14.42 2.20
CA ILE A 71 -17.56 13.70 2.47
C ILE A 71 -17.25 12.75 1.31
N HIS A 72 -18.23 11.98 0.87
CA HIS A 72 -18.04 11.05 -0.25
C HIS A 72 -17.73 11.77 -1.58
N ARG A 73 -18.36 12.92 -1.87
CA ARG A 73 -18.02 13.72 -3.06
C ARG A 73 -16.60 14.26 -3.01
N VAL A 74 -16.14 14.72 -1.87
CA VAL A 74 -14.75 15.18 -1.69
C VAL A 74 -13.78 14.01 -1.84
N PHE A 75 -14.07 12.85 -1.23
CA PHE A 75 -13.29 11.63 -1.43
C PHE A 75 -13.16 11.28 -2.92
N GLN A 76 -14.26 11.24 -3.68
CA GLN A 76 -14.23 10.96 -5.12
C GLN A 76 -13.49 12.04 -5.93
N HIS A 77 -13.55 13.29 -5.50
CA HIS A 77 -12.77 14.37 -6.11
C HIS A 77 -11.27 14.12 -5.90
N TRP A 78 -10.84 13.79 -4.69
CA TRP A 78 -9.46 13.48 -4.38
C TRP A 78 -8.96 12.20 -5.05
N VAL A 79 -9.83 11.21 -5.26
CA VAL A 79 -9.51 10.02 -6.07
C VAL A 79 -9.15 10.42 -7.50
N LYS A 80 -9.89 11.32 -8.14
CA LYS A 80 -9.62 11.81 -9.51
C LYS A 80 -8.33 12.62 -9.64
N LEU A 81 -7.84 13.17 -8.54
CA LEU A 81 -6.57 13.92 -8.46
C LEU A 81 -5.39 13.03 -8.09
N ASP A 82 -5.59 11.72 -7.94
CA ASP A 82 -4.59 10.76 -7.39
C ASP A 82 -4.01 11.21 -6.04
N PHE A 83 -4.83 11.95 -5.25
CA PHE A 83 -4.37 12.65 -4.06
C PHE A 83 -3.84 11.69 -2.98
N PHE A 84 -4.44 10.51 -2.84
CA PHE A 84 -3.99 9.51 -1.86
C PHE A 84 -2.64 8.88 -2.23
N GLU A 85 -2.35 8.78 -3.53
CA GLU A 85 -1.04 8.35 -4.01
C GLU A 85 0.03 9.43 -3.74
N LYS A 86 -0.32 10.70 -3.96
CA LYS A 86 0.57 11.83 -3.66
C LYS A 86 0.93 11.93 -2.18
N ILE A 87 -0.04 11.71 -1.27
CA ILE A 87 0.23 11.64 0.17
C ILE A 87 1.17 10.47 0.48
N TRP A 88 0.94 9.33 -0.13
CA TRP A 88 1.80 8.17 0.06
C TRP A 88 3.22 8.43 -0.45
N ALA A 89 3.37 8.98 -1.63
CA ALA A 89 4.67 9.35 -2.20
C ALA A 89 5.42 10.35 -1.31
N ALA A 90 4.75 11.41 -0.85
CA ALA A 90 5.35 12.41 0.03
C ALA A 90 5.87 11.80 1.33
N LEU A 91 5.07 10.96 2.02
CA LEU A 91 5.48 10.31 3.27
C LEU A 91 6.60 9.28 3.06
N LEU A 92 6.64 8.63 1.91
CA LEU A 92 7.73 7.72 1.57
C LEU A 92 9.01 8.51 1.32
N THR A 93 8.95 9.63 0.59
CA THR A 93 10.10 10.52 0.33
C THR A 93 10.68 11.06 1.64
N GLU A 94 9.85 11.55 2.56
CA GLU A 94 10.28 11.98 3.90
C GLU A 94 11.02 10.86 4.65
N CYS A 95 10.51 9.63 4.56
CA CYS A 95 11.19 8.46 5.16
C CYS A 95 12.48 8.10 4.43
N GLU A 96 12.58 8.34 3.12
CA GLU A 96 13.81 8.10 2.34
C GLU A 96 14.91 9.09 2.72
N GLU A 97 14.58 10.36 2.88
CA GLU A 97 15.50 11.39 3.37
C GLU A 97 16.08 11.07 4.75
N LEU A 98 15.31 10.36 5.58
CA LEU A 98 15.74 9.86 6.88
C LEU A 98 16.38 8.47 6.84
N GLU A 99 16.74 7.97 5.66
CA GLU A 99 17.35 6.63 5.43
C GLU A 99 16.51 5.46 5.96
N GLN A 100 15.19 5.64 6.07
CA GLN A 100 14.28 4.63 6.60
C GLN A 100 13.78 3.64 5.52
N VAL A 101 14.11 3.83 4.24
CA VAL A 101 13.70 2.94 3.15
C VAL A 101 14.79 1.93 2.84
N GLN A 102 14.46 0.65 2.90
CA GLN A 102 15.39 -0.46 2.71
C GLN A 102 15.33 -1.01 1.28
N TRP A 103 15.91 -0.28 0.32
CA TRP A 103 15.89 -0.62 -1.11
C TRP A 103 16.64 -1.90 -1.49
N LYS A 104 17.62 -2.32 -0.67
CA LYS A 104 18.47 -3.49 -0.97
C LYS A 104 17.67 -4.77 -1.12
N TRP A 105 16.65 -4.99 -0.30
CA TRP A 105 15.76 -6.13 -0.35
C TRP A 105 14.33 -5.66 -0.54
N GLN A 106 13.63 -6.31 -1.45
CA GLN A 106 12.22 -6.05 -1.71
C GLN A 106 11.48 -7.38 -1.84
N ALA A 107 10.19 -7.38 -1.56
CA ALA A 107 9.36 -8.56 -1.68
C ALA A 107 8.01 -8.20 -2.30
N ALA A 108 7.52 -9.03 -3.22
CA ALA A 108 6.19 -8.86 -3.80
C ALA A 108 5.34 -10.11 -3.57
N ASP A 109 4.05 -9.88 -3.31
CA ASP A 109 3.07 -10.95 -3.14
C ASP A 109 1.66 -10.47 -3.49
N GLY A 110 0.77 -11.43 -3.77
CA GLY A 110 -0.64 -11.19 -4.08
C GLY A 110 -1.56 -11.55 -2.91
N TRP A 111 -2.59 -10.74 -2.72
CA TRP A 111 -3.63 -11.03 -1.74
C TRP A 111 -5.02 -10.99 -2.39
N LEU A 112 -5.81 -12.05 -2.20
CA LEU A 112 -7.19 -12.17 -2.67
C LEU A 112 -8.17 -11.60 -1.66
N GLY A 113 -9.08 -10.74 -2.11
CA GLY A 113 -10.15 -10.18 -1.30
C GLY A 113 -11.51 -10.44 -1.92
N LYS A 114 -12.55 -10.58 -1.08
CA LYS A 114 -13.93 -10.70 -1.54
C LYS A 114 -14.42 -9.35 -2.08
N ALA A 115 -15.25 -9.38 -3.15
CA ALA A 115 -15.89 -8.20 -3.72
C ALA A 115 -17.41 -8.44 -3.79
N ARG A 116 -18.16 -7.82 -2.84
CA ARG A 116 -19.60 -8.14 -2.64
C ARG A 116 -20.53 -7.45 -3.64
N MET A 117 -20.19 -6.24 -4.09
CA MET A 117 -21.10 -5.38 -4.84
C MET A 117 -20.88 -5.43 -6.36
N GLY A 118 -20.01 -6.29 -6.86
CA GLY A 118 -19.59 -6.24 -8.26
C GLY A 118 -18.76 -4.98 -8.59
N GLY A 119 -18.60 -4.68 -9.87
CA GLY A 119 -17.86 -3.52 -10.38
C GLY A 119 -16.68 -3.93 -11.27
N ASP A 120 -15.84 -2.97 -11.59
CA ASP A 120 -14.66 -3.15 -12.44
C ASP A 120 -13.49 -3.82 -11.68
N LYS A 121 -12.57 -4.47 -12.39
CA LYS A 121 -11.45 -5.25 -11.85
C LYS A 121 -11.89 -6.28 -10.80
N ILE A 122 -13.02 -6.96 -11.07
CA ILE A 122 -13.56 -8.06 -10.29
C ILE A 122 -13.63 -9.30 -11.18
N GLY A 123 -13.33 -10.45 -10.61
CA GLY A 123 -13.41 -11.75 -11.27
C GLY A 123 -13.62 -12.90 -10.31
N PRO A 124 -13.84 -14.13 -10.82
CA PRO A 124 -14.05 -15.30 -9.98
C PRO A 124 -12.82 -15.58 -9.12
N ASN A 125 -13.04 -15.71 -7.80
CA ASN A 125 -11.98 -16.00 -6.86
C ASN A 125 -11.72 -17.52 -6.80
N PRO A 126 -10.55 -18.00 -7.20
CA PRO A 126 -10.25 -19.44 -7.24
C PRO A 126 -10.22 -20.09 -5.85
N THR A 127 -10.01 -19.32 -4.79
CA THR A 127 -9.95 -19.83 -3.42
C THR A 127 -11.29 -19.69 -2.65
N ASP A 128 -12.33 -19.07 -3.24
CA ASP A 128 -13.65 -18.88 -2.62
C ASP A 128 -14.80 -19.32 -3.56
N ARG A 129 -14.72 -20.55 -4.09
CA ARG A 129 -15.75 -21.16 -4.93
C ARG A 129 -16.20 -20.26 -6.09
N ALA A 130 -15.27 -19.63 -6.77
CA ALA A 130 -15.50 -18.71 -7.88
C ALA A 130 -16.42 -17.50 -7.56
N LYS A 131 -16.63 -17.17 -6.29
CA LYS A 131 -17.33 -15.93 -5.91
C LYS A 131 -16.52 -14.70 -6.36
N ASN A 132 -17.22 -13.59 -6.54
CA ASN A 132 -16.60 -12.34 -6.94
C ASN A 132 -15.48 -11.89 -5.97
N GLY A 133 -14.31 -11.64 -6.53
CA GLY A 133 -13.15 -11.20 -5.78
C GLY A 133 -12.27 -10.23 -6.54
N THR A 134 -11.39 -9.59 -5.84
CA THR A 134 -10.34 -8.72 -6.37
C THR A 134 -8.99 -9.16 -5.82
N LYS A 135 -7.97 -9.08 -6.65
CA LYS A 135 -6.58 -9.34 -6.27
C LYS A 135 -5.87 -8.01 -6.01
N LYS A 136 -5.02 -7.99 -5.02
CA LYS A 136 -4.10 -6.90 -4.70
C LYS A 136 -2.69 -7.45 -4.85
N SER A 137 -1.86 -6.83 -5.66
CA SER A 137 -0.43 -7.16 -5.76
C SER A 137 0.35 -6.03 -5.10
N LEU A 138 1.14 -6.37 -4.09
CA LEU A 138 1.89 -5.45 -3.23
C LEU A 138 3.38 -5.68 -3.38
N LEU A 139 4.15 -4.61 -3.53
CA LEU A 139 5.60 -4.61 -3.38
C LEU A 139 5.97 -3.87 -2.09
N THR A 140 6.90 -4.42 -1.33
CA THR A 140 7.44 -3.79 -0.11
C THR A 140 8.95 -3.68 -0.17
N ASP A 141 9.49 -2.75 0.60
CA ASP A 141 10.91 -2.67 0.93
C ASP A 141 11.36 -3.82 1.87
N GLY A 142 12.63 -3.87 2.21
CA GLY A 142 13.23 -4.93 3.04
C GLY A 142 12.70 -5.04 4.47
N VAL A 143 11.96 -4.06 4.96
CA VAL A 143 11.38 -4.03 6.31
C VAL A 143 9.85 -3.85 6.31
N GLY A 144 9.20 -3.98 5.15
CA GLY A 144 7.75 -4.04 5.01
C GLY A 144 7.09 -2.68 4.76
N GLY A 145 7.84 -1.66 4.35
CA GLY A 145 7.24 -0.42 3.85
C GLY A 145 6.65 -0.65 2.46
N PRO A 146 5.36 -0.35 2.24
CA PRO A 146 4.74 -0.52 0.93
C PRO A 146 5.34 0.45 -0.09
N LEU A 147 5.78 -0.05 -1.24
CA LEU A 147 6.37 0.72 -2.34
C LEU A 147 5.41 0.90 -3.51
N SER A 148 4.63 -0.13 -3.82
CA SER A 148 3.59 -0.10 -4.85
C SER A 148 2.44 -1.03 -4.50
N ILE A 149 1.25 -0.73 -4.99
CA ILE A 149 0.08 -1.61 -4.90
C ILE A 149 -0.76 -1.47 -6.16
N VAL A 150 -1.14 -2.60 -6.74
CA VAL A 150 -2.05 -2.65 -7.90
C VAL A 150 -3.21 -3.60 -7.61
N ILE A 151 -4.33 -3.41 -8.31
CA ILE A 151 -5.52 -4.24 -8.20
C ILE A 151 -5.94 -4.82 -9.54
N ALA A 152 -6.41 -6.06 -9.50
CA ALA A 152 -6.87 -6.79 -10.68
C ALA A 152 -8.04 -7.72 -10.32
N PRO A 153 -8.75 -8.30 -11.32
CA PRO A 153 -9.68 -9.40 -11.07
C PRO A 153 -9.00 -10.57 -10.33
N ALA A 154 -9.74 -11.24 -9.43
CA ALA A 154 -9.17 -12.30 -8.57
C ALA A 154 -8.58 -13.49 -9.35
N ASN A 155 -9.09 -13.76 -10.55
CA ASN A 155 -8.63 -14.84 -11.43
C ASN A 155 -7.36 -14.50 -12.24
N VAL A 156 -6.84 -13.28 -12.15
CA VAL A 156 -5.56 -12.93 -12.79
C VAL A 156 -4.41 -13.54 -11.99
N ASN A 157 -3.53 -14.25 -12.66
CA ASN A 157 -2.36 -14.86 -12.03
C ASN A 157 -1.36 -13.79 -11.58
N ASP A 158 -0.69 -14.02 -10.43
CA ASP A 158 0.23 -13.06 -9.82
C ASP A 158 1.38 -12.66 -10.74
N HIS A 159 1.95 -13.62 -11.48
CA HIS A 159 3.04 -13.35 -12.42
C HIS A 159 2.66 -12.35 -13.55
N LYS A 160 1.37 -12.27 -13.92
CA LYS A 160 0.89 -11.29 -14.93
C LYS A 160 0.82 -9.87 -14.38
N LEU A 161 0.77 -9.71 -13.06
CA LEU A 161 0.73 -8.41 -12.38
C LEU A 161 2.12 -7.91 -12.00
N LEU A 162 3.15 -8.75 -12.08
CA LEU A 162 4.49 -8.42 -11.61
C LEU A 162 5.04 -7.15 -12.26
N GLU A 163 5.00 -7.05 -13.58
CA GLU A 163 5.53 -5.88 -14.30
C GLU A 163 4.79 -4.61 -13.93
N GLN A 164 3.44 -4.67 -13.87
CA GLN A 164 2.64 -3.53 -13.44
C GLN A 164 2.97 -3.13 -11.99
N THR A 165 3.14 -4.11 -11.09
CA THR A 165 3.49 -3.85 -9.68
C THR A 165 4.84 -3.16 -9.57
N LEU A 166 5.85 -3.59 -10.33
CA LEU A 166 7.17 -2.96 -10.33
C LEU A 166 7.18 -1.56 -10.97
N ASN A 167 6.34 -1.33 -11.97
CA ASN A 167 6.20 -0.01 -12.62
C ASN A 167 5.40 0.99 -11.78
N SER A 168 4.61 0.54 -10.79
CA SER A 168 3.74 1.38 -9.97
C SER A 168 4.37 1.79 -8.64
N ILE A 169 5.71 1.74 -8.52
CA ILE A 169 6.41 2.30 -7.36
C ILE A 169 6.12 3.81 -7.33
N VAL A 170 5.61 4.30 -6.19
CA VAL A 170 5.06 5.67 -6.09
C VAL A 170 6.09 6.79 -6.01
N VAL A 171 7.38 6.44 -5.89
CA VAL A 171 8.53 7.35 -5.95
C VAL A 171 9.55 6.81 -6.95
N GLU A 172 10.52 7.63 -7.33
CA GLU A 172 11.63 7.17 -8.16
C GLU A 172 12.50 6.17 -7.37
N ARG A 173 12.60 4.94 -7.89
CA ARG A 173 13.43 3.91 -7.29
C ARG A 173 14.92 4.19 -7.55
N PRO A 174 15.77 4.20 -6.53
CA PRO A 174 17.21 4.33 -6.72
C PRO A 174 17.75 3.29 -7.71
N ARG A 175 18.57 3.72 -8.66
CA ARG A 175 19.10 2.85 -9.70
C ARG A 175 20.06 1.81 -9.10
N PRO A 176 19.80 0.50 -9.24
CA PRO A 176 20.70 -0.52 -8.73
C PRO A 176 22.03 -0.51 -9.49
N THR A 177 23.12 -0.72 -8.76
CA THR A 177 24.50 -0.81 -9.30
C THR A 177 25.13 -2.14 -8.90
N SER A 178 26.31 -2.44 -9.44
CA SER A 178 27.08 -3.64 -9.02
C SER A 178 27.47 -3.57 -7.55
N ALA A 179 27.78 -2.38 -7.02
CA ALA A 179 28.13 -2.17 -5.62
C ALA A 179 26.88 -2.20 -4.71
N ASN A 180 25.74 -1.71 -5.19
CA ASN A 180 24.47 -1.67 -4.46
C ASN A 180 23.38 -2.42 -5.24
N PRO A 181 23.44 -3.76 -5.31
CA PRO A 181 22.44 -4.55 -6.00
C PRO A 181 21.12 -4.55 -5.21
N GLN A 182 20.01 -4.57 -5.94
CA GLN A 182 18.70 -4.74 -5.35
C GLN A 182 18.17 -6.15 -5.62
N HIS A 183 17.55 -6.74 -4.62
CA HIS A 183 17.08 -8.11 -4.59
C HIS A 183 15.55 -8.14 -4.51
N LEU A 184 14.91 -9.00 -5.29
CA LEU A 184 13.46 -9.18 -5.27
C LEU A 184 13.10 -10.61 -4.86
N CYS A 185 12.41 -10.74 -3.73
CA CYS A 185 11.89 -12.00 -3.21
C CYS A 185 10.48 -12.23 -3.72
N LEU A 186 10.26 -13.35 -4.39
CA LEU A 186 8.97 -13.73 -4.96
C LEU A 186 8.59 -15.16 -4.54
N ASP A 187 7.28 -15.45 -4.56
CA ASP A 187 6.78 -16.80 -4.33
C ASP A 187 7.08 -17.75 -5.52
N LYS A 188 6.96 -19.04 -5.24
CA LYS A 188 7.06 -20.12 -6.24
C LYS A 188 6.13 -19.90 -7.45
N GLY A 189 4.96 -19.32 -7.25
CA GLY A 189 4.04 -18.99 -8.34
C GLY A 189 4.61 -18.06 -9.43
N TYR A 190 5.73 -17.38 -9.12
CA TYR A 190 6.47 -16.55 -10.06
C TYR A 190 7.64 -17.31 -10.75
N ASP A 191 7.84 -18.61 -10.47
CA ASP A 191 8.93 -19.39 -11.08
C ASP A 191 8.58 -19.78 -12.53
N ASN A 192 8.63 -18.82 -13.42
CA ASN A 192 8.46 -18.97 -14.85
C ASN A 192 9.37 -18.02 -15.63
N GLN A 193 9.59 -18.30 -16.89
CA GLN A 193 10.50 -17.54 -17.75
C GLN A 193 10.10 -16.06 -17.85
N MET A 194 8.80 -15.76 -17.96
CA MET A 194 8.29 -14.39 -18.07
C MET A 194 8.64 -13.57 -16.83
N SER A 195 8.38 -14.09 -15.63
CA SER A 195 8.72 -13.40 -14.37
C SER A 195 10.22 -13.13 -14.26
N ARG A 196 11.07 -14.11 -14.60
CA ARG A 196 12.53 -13.93 -14.56
C ARG A 196 13.01 -12.88 -15.57
N GLN A 197 12.40 -12.81 -16.76
CA GLN A 197 12.69 -11.75 -17.74
C GLN A 197 12.28 -10.36 -17.20
N ILE A 198 11.10 -10.23 -16.59
CA ILE A 198 10.63 -8.98 -15.97
C ILE A 198 11.58 -8.54 -14.85
N VAL A 199 11.96 -9.44 -13.95
CA VAL A 199 12.89 -9.16 -12.85
C VAL A 199 14.23 -8.65 -13.39
N LYS A 200 14.78 -9.32 -14.41
CA LYS A 200 16.01 -8.92 -15.08
C LYS A 200 15.89 -7.56 -15.78
N LYS A 201 14.79 -7.31 -16.50
CA LYS A 201 14.48 -6.02 -17.15
C LYS A 201 14.51 -4.87 -16.14
N HIS A 202 13.96 -5.09 -14.95
CA HIS A 202 13.96 -4.13 -13.84
C HIS A 202 15.28 -4.13 -13.03
N ARG A 203 16.32 -4.85 -13.48
CA ARG A 203 17.64 -4.90 -12.86
C ARG A 203 17.64 -5.38 -11.41
N TYR A 204 16.73 -6.27 -11.05
CA TYR A 204 16.76 -6.99 -9.77
C TYR A 204 17.56 -8.28 -9.89
N ARG A 205 18.10 -8.74 -8.76
CA ARG A 205 18.50 -10.12 -8.54
C ARG A 205 17.31 -10.89 -8.00
N ASP A 206 16.86 -11.93 -8.71
CA ASP A 206 15.69 -12.71 -8.33
C ASP A 206 16.00 -13.70 -7.20
N HIS A 207 15.06 -13.82 -6.28
CA HIS A 207 15.03 -14.81 -5.23
C HIS A 207 13.68 -15.54 -5.27
N ILE A 208 13.53 -16.42 -6.26
CA ILE A 208 12.37 -17.30 -6.44
C ILE A 208 12.80 -18.69 -6.02
N ARG A 209 12.34 -19.16 -4.86
CA ARG A 209 12.69 -20.47 -4.32
C ARG A 209 11.73 -21.54 -4.84
N ARG A 210 12.28 -22.67 -5.29
CA ARG A 210 11.51 -23.90 -5.49
C ARG A 210 11.34 -24.62 -4.15
N ILE A 211 10.29 -25.44 -4.01
CA ILE A 211 10.14 -26.34 -2.86
C ILE A 211 11.32 -27.30 -2.87
N GLY A 212 12.07 -27.42 -1.76
CA GLY A 212 13.24 -28.28 -1.60
C GLY A 212 14.58 -27.66 -2.00
N GLU A 213 14.61 -26.43 -2.52
CA GLU A 213 15.84 -25.68 -2.84
C GLU A 213 16.27 -24.76 -1.69
N GLU A 214 16.14 -25.17 -0.45
CA GLU A 214 16.77 -24.44 0.64
C GLU A 214 18.28 -24.68 0.56
N LYS A 215 19.04 -23.68 0.09
CA LYS A 215 20.50 -23.73 0.17
C LYS A 215 20.90 -23.70 1.64
N ILE A 216 21.25 -24.84 2.14
CA ILE A 216 21.81 -25.02 3.46
C ILE A 216 23.32 -24.72 3.37
N ASP A 217 23.87 -23.95 4.31
CA ASP A 217 25.30 -23.73 4.43
C ASP A 217 26.01 -25.00 4.97
N GLU A 218 27.33 -24.94 5.03
CA GLU A 218 28.15 -26.08 5.54
C GLU A 218 27.86 -26.43 7.01
N GLN A 219 27.16 -25.55 7.74
CA GLN A 219 26.74 -25.74 9.13
C GLN A 219 25.27 -26.17 9.26
N GLY A 220 24.60 -26.51 8.18
CA GLY A 220 23.19 -26.94 8.18
C GLY A 220 22.17 -25.81 8.41
N GLN A 221 22.59 -24.55 8.30
CA GLN A 221 21.70 -23.39 8.43
C GLN A 221 21.29 -22.85 7.06
N ASN A 222 20.09 -22.26 7.00
CA ASN A 222 19.61 -21.61 5.78
C ASN A 222 20.54 -20.45 5.37
N LYS A 223 21.28 -20.59 4.28
CA LYS A 223 22.23 -19.62 3.73
C LYS A 223 21.63 -18.22 3.50
N HIS A 224 20.30 -18.15 3.30
CA HIS A 224 19.56 -16.91 3.19
C HIS A 224 18.19 -17.06 3.87
N PRO A 225 17.92 -16.36 4.98
CA PRO A 225 16.60 -16.41 5.62
C PRO A 225 15.50 -16.01 4.63
N ALA A 226 14.35 -16.67 4.72
CA ALA A 226 13.19 -16.34 3.91
C ALA A 226 12.77 -14.90 4.20
N ARG A 227 12.91 -13.98 3.21
CA ARG A 227 12.54 -12.56 3.36
C ARG A 227 11.13 -12.26 2.90
N ARG A 228 10.43 -13.24 2.36
CA ARG A 228 9.05 -13.07 1.87
C ARG A 228 8.05 -12.77 2.99
N TYR A 229 8.29 -13.24 4.23
CA TYR A 229 7.43 -12.93 5.38
C TYR A 229 7.17 -11.42 5.57
N VAL A 230 8.04 -10.57 5.02
CA VAL A 230 7.95 -9.11 5.15
C VAL A 230 6.72 -8.57 4.42
N VAL A 231 6.47 -9.00 3.18
CA VAL A 231 5.28 -8.58 2.42
C VAL A 231 4.01 -9.20 3.01
N GLU A 232 4.06 -10.44 3.47
CA GLU A 232 2.93 -11.11 4.14
C GLU A 232 2.53 -10.34 5.42
N ARG A 233 3.51 -9.91 6.21
CA ARG A 233 3.31 -9.06 7.40
C ARG A 233 2.64 -7.72 7.04
N THR A 234 3.05 -7.09 5.95
CA THR A 234 2.46 -5.83 5.51
C THR A 234 1.02 -6.03 5.03
N LEU A 235 0.74 -7.11 4.30
CA LEU A 235 -0.62 -7.49 3.95
C LEU A 235 -1.49 -7.73 5.19
N ALA A 236 -0.93 -8.35 6.23
CA ALA A 236 -1.62 -8.52 7.52
C ALA A 236 -1.89 -7.17 8.22
N TRP A 237 -0.98 -6.19 8.13
CA TRP A 237 -1.23 -4.85 8.64
C TRP A 237 -2.32 -4.11 7.87
N LEU A 238 -2.32 -4.19 6.55
CA LEU A 238 -3.38 -3.61 5.71
C LEU A 238 -4.75 -4.24 6.03
N SER A 239 -4.79 -5.54 6.34
CA SER A 239 -6.03 -6.24 6.70
C SER A 239 -6.64 -5.78 8.03
N LYS A 240 -5.88 -5.10 8.91
CA LYS A 240 -6.44 -4.46 10.11
C LYS A 240 -7.35 -3.26 9.78
N CYS A 241 -7.30 -2.75 8.56
CA CYS A 241 -8.26 -1.79 8.05
C CYS A 241 -9.49 -2.54 7.52
N ARG A 242 -10.60 -2.56 8.29
CA ARG A 242 -11.81 -3.33 7.94
C ARG A 242 -12.39 -2.95 6.58
N GLY A 243 -12.25 -1.69 6.16
CA GLY A 243 -12.66 -1.23 4.83
C GLY A 243 -11.93 -1.90 3.67
N LEU A 244 -10.77 -2.55 3.93
CA LEU A 244 -9.98 -3.25 2.93
C LEU A 244 -10.19 -4.77 2.91
N LEU A 245 -10.83 -5.34 3.92
CA LEU A 245 -11.05 -6.80 4.02
C LEU A 245 -12.00 -7.30 2.94
N ILE A 246 -13.10 -6.59 2.78
CA ILE A 246 -14.13 -6.88 1.77
C ILE A 246 -14.31 -5.63 0.93
N ARG A 247 -14.16 -5.78 -0.38
CA ARG A 247 -14.40 -4.66 -1.29
C ARG A 247 -15.90 -4.46 -1.51
N TYR A 248 -16.39 -3.31 -1.07
CA TYR A 248 -17.73 -2.81 -1.33
C TYR A 248 -17.74 -1.72 -2.42
N GLU A 249 -16.60 -1.15 -2.74
CA GLU A 249 -16.45 -0.14 -3.78
C GLU A 249 -16.62 -0.76 -5.18
N LYS A 250 -17.63 -0.30 -5.94
CA LYS A 250 -17.84 -0.71 -7.33
C LYS A 250 -16.70 -0.19 -8.21
N LYS A 251 -16.33 1.08 -8.05
CA LYS A 251 -15.20 1.70 -8.76
C LYS A 251 -13.88 1.22 -8.20
N SER A 252 -13.03 0.68 -9.06
CA SER A 252 -11.71 0.19 -8.66
C SER A 252 -10.81 1.29 -8.13
N GLU A 253 -10.90 2.49 -8.70
CA GLU A 253 -10.14 3.65 -8.29
C GLU A 253 -10.43 4.06 -6.84
N ASN A 254 -11.72 4.00 -6.41
CA ASN A 254 -12.09 4.28 -5.03
C ASN A 254 -11.48 3.27 -4.04
N TYR A 255 -11.45 2.00 -4.43
CA TYR A 255 -10.85 0.97 -3.60
C TYR A 255 -9.31 1.08 -3.56
N LEU A 256 -8.69 1.40 -4.71
CA LEU A 256 -7.25 1.63 -4.79
C LEU A 256 -6.83 2.82 -3.92
N ALA A 257 -7.57 3.92 -3.98
CA ALA A 257 -7.32 5.09 -3.15
C ALA A 257 -7.35 4.80 -1.64
N GLN A 258 -8.25 3.92 -1.19
CA GLN A 258 -8.27 3.47 0.21
C GLN A 258 -7.04 2.61 0.56
N LEU A 259 -6.57 1.77 -0.37
CA LEU A 259 -5.34 1.00 -0.21
C LEU A 259 -4.12 1.93 -0.15
N GLN A 260 -4.04 2.93 -1.02
CA GLN A 260 -2.98 3.95 -1.04
C GLN A 260 -2.96 4.74 0.27
N LEU A 261 -4.12 5.16 0.78
CA LEU A 261 -4.21 5.82 2.09
C LEU A 261 -3.70 4.91 3.21
N ALA A 262 -4.06 3.62 3.21
CA ALA A 262 -3.56 2.69 4.22
C ALA A 262 -2.04 2.50 4.13
N CYS A 263 -1.46 2.46 2.92
CA CYS A 263 -0.02 2.43 2.69
C CYS A 263 0.66 3.72 3.20
N ALA A 264 0.08 4.88 2.92
CA ALA A 264 0.53 6.18 3.44
C ALA A 264 0.58 6.21 4.98
N LEU A 265 -0.47 5.70 5.64
CA LEU A 265 -0.51 5.62 7.10
C LEU A 265 0.54 4.67 7.70
N LEU A 266 0.98 3.64 6.97
CA LEU A 266 2.09 2.79 7.39
C LEU A 266 3.42 3.55 7.34
N TRP A 267 3.65 4.34 6.29
CA TRP A 267 4.83 5.20 6.18
C TRP A 267 4.83 6.32 7.21
N TYR A 268 3.70 6.96 7.44
CA TYR A 268 3.59 7.97 8.50
C TYR A 268 3.94 7.41 9.89
N ARG A 269 3.51 6.18 10.21
CA ARG A 269 3.91 5.50 11.46
C ARG A 269 5.41 5.26 11.53
N ARG A 270 6.06 4.98 10.42
CA ARG A 270 7.51 4.82 10.35
C ARG A 270 8.22 6.17 10.54
N LEU A 271 7.72 7.21 9.89
CA LEU A 271 8.23 8.57 10.02
C LEU A 271 8.22 9.04 11.48
N ILE A 272 7.09 8.88 12.19
CA ILE A 272 7.01 9.23 13.63
C ILE A 272 8.06 8.47 14.45
N ARG A 273 8.29 7.19 14.14
CA ARG A 273 9.32 6.40 14.84
C ARG A 273 10.71 6.94 14.60
N ALA A 274 11.04 7.26 13.36
CA ALA A 274 12.34 7.79 13.00
C ALA A 274 12.60 9.13 13.71
N VAL A 275 11.65 10.06 13.66
CA VAL A 275 11.76 11.37 14.31
C VAL A 275 11.81 11.24 15.84
N GLY A 276 10.98 10.40 16.45
CA GLY A 276 10.97 10.17 17.89
C GLY A 276 12.18 9.40 18.44
N SER A 277 13.03 8.84 17.56
CA SER A 277 14.29 8.19 17.95
C SER A 277 15.49 9.15 17.89
N ILE A 278 15.28 10.35 17.32
CA ILE A 278 16.31 11.41 17.18
C ILE A 278 16.20 12.41 18.33
N THR A 279 15.05 12.48 19.01
CA THR A 279 14.80 13.30 20.21
C THR A 279 15.02 12.46 21.48
#